data_c0ac33087ccb025b13406508d0d42b2d
#
_entry.id   c0ac33087ccb025b13406508d0d42b2d
#
_cell.length_a   1.000
_cell.length_b   1.000
_cell.length_c   1.000
_cell.angle_alpha   90.00
_cell.angle_beta   90.00
_cell.angle_gamma   90.00
#
_symmetry.space_group_name_H-M   'P 1'
#
loop_
_entity.id
_entity.type
_entity.pdbx_description
1 polymer ?
#
loop_
_entity_poly.entity_id
_entity_poly.type
_entity_poly.pdbx_seq_one_letter_code
_entity_poly.pdbx_strand_id
1 'polypeptide(L)'
;IDGVYKAYREVCRVYQYQQRTQDTGTIFYSDLKVQPGDTTVRYPVETENKLHLAVRSGDEGEACTQIQALMRQNQENYLSPAGMQFLVGKIMSTIVRAGEQRSDDPELAENQNRVMEAARRGSTEAMEQALCRLAGTVCQAVRASEQEAAADEKGRLYLEMRDYIEANYSDATLNVNALSEHFDRPAPFVSRYFKEMNGTNLTQYIHKVRLEHVKEKLLQDEKLETIAITCG
;
A
#
# COMPACT_ATOMS: atom_id res chain seq x y z
N ILE A 1 -22.64 -49.95 6.82
CA ILE A 1 -21.47 -49.05 7.04
C ILE A 1 -21.85 -47.61 6.63
N ASP A 2 -22.57 -47.39 5.53
CA ASP A 2 -22.95 -46.04 5.05
C ASP A 2 -23.86 -45.27 6.01
N GLY A 3 -24.78 -45.98 6.71
CA GLY A 3 -25.67 -45.33 7.70
C GLY A 3 -24.95 -44.77 8.92
N VAL A 4 -23.92 -45.46 9.42
CA VAL A 4 -23.13 -45.02 10.56
C VAL A 4 -22.31 -43.78 10.19
N TYR A 5 -21.69 -43.79 9.03
CA TYR A 5 -20.92 -42.64 8.53
C TYR A 5 -21.81 -41.41 8.30
N LYS A 6 -23.03 -41.61 7.78
CA LYS A 6 -24.01 -40.54 7.60
C LYS A 6 -24.41 -39.94 8.96
N ALA A 7 -24.78 -40.80 9.93
CA ALA A 7 -25.15 -40.36 11.28
C ALA A 7 -24.03 -39.64 11.98
N TYR A 8 -22.78 -40.12 11.87
CA TYR A 8 -21.60 -39.42 12.40
C TYR A 8 -21.42 -38.01 11.82
N ARG A 9 -21.55 -37.86 10.51
CA ARG A 9 -21.49 -36.53 9.85
C ARG A 9 -22.59 -35.59 10.31
N GLU A 10 -23.81 -36.09 10.53
CA GLU A 10 -24.95 -35.33 11.02
C GLU A 10 -24.70 -34.84 12.46
N VAL A 11 -24.21 -35.68 13.32
CA VAL A 11 -23.84 -35.33 14.70
C VAL A 11 -22.71 -34.29 14.71
N CYS A 12 -21.67 -34.46 13.91
CA CYS A 12 -20.58 -33.48 13.81
C CYS A 12 -21.09 -32.10 13.36
N ARG A 13 -22.07 -32.06 12.45
CA ARG A 13 -22.66 -30.78 11.98
C ARG A 13 -23.49 -30.09 13.07
N VAL A 14 -24.32 -30.87 13.81
CA VAL A 14 -25.06 -30.32 14.96
C VAL A 14 -24.12 -29.79 16.02
N TYR A 15 -23.04 -30.51 16.33
CA TYR A 15 -22.04 -30.09 17.29
C TYR A 15 -21.33 -28.81 16.85
N GLN A 16 -20.95 -28.70 15.59
CA GLN A 16 -20.34 -27.48 15.03
C GLN A 16 -21.30 -26.29 15.06
N TYR A 17 -22.58 -26.50 14.76
CA TYR A 17 -23.61 -25.46 14.88
C TYR A 17 -23.73 -24.99 16.33
N GLN A 18 -23.82 -25.92 17.30
CA GLN A 18 -23.92 -25.60 18.71
C GLN A 18 -22.72 -24.80 19.25
N GLN A 19 -21.51 -25.17 18.84
CA GLN A 19 -20.29 -24.43 19.21
C GLN A 19 -20.27 -22.99 18.69
N ARG A 20 -20.89 -22.76 17.53
CA ARG A 20 -20.93 -21.43 16.90
C ARG A 20 -22.03 -20.52 17.45
N THR A 21 -23.19 -21.08 17.75
CA THR A 21 -24.35 -20.32 18.24
C THR A 21 -24.37 -20.19 19.75
N GLN A 22 -23.49 -20.93 20.47
CA GLN A 22 -23.52 -21.06 21.93
C GLN A 22 -24.89 -21.49 22.45
N ASP A 23 -25.72 -22.09 21.59
CA ASP A 23 -27.05 -22.58 21.96
C ASP A 23 -26.90 -23.82 22.83
N THR A 24 -27.45 -23.76 24.05
CA THR A 24 -27.43 -24.86 25.02
C THR A 24 -28.65 -25.77 24.92
N GLY A 25 -29.54 -25.50 23.97
CA GLY A 25 -30.77 -26.29 23.74
C GLY A 25 -30.52 -27.61 23.01
N THR A 26 -31.58 -28.42 22.93
CA THR A 26 -31.56 -29.61 22.10
C THR A 26 -31.75 -29.23 20.64
N ILE A 27 -30.75 -29.51 19.82
CA ILE A 27 -30.74 -29.18 18.39
C ILE A 27 -30.90 -30.48 17.57
N PHE A 28 -31.89 -30.53 16.72
CA PHE A 28 -32.05 -31.65 15.79
C PHE A 28 -31.39 -31.33 14.43
N TYR A 29 -30.77 -32.33 13.82
CA TYR A 29 -30.15 -32.15 12.50
C TYR A 29 -31.15 -31.68 11.44
N SER A 30 -32.42 -32.08 11.55
CA SER A 30 -33.53 -31.61 10.69
C SER A 30 -33.78 -30.11 10.75
N ASP A 31 -33.44 -29.50 11.89
CA ASP A 31 -33.69 -28.07 12.12
C ASP A 31 -32.57 -27.19 11.54
N LEU A 32 -31.46 -27.82 11.22
CA LEU A 32 -30.38 -27.16 10.49
C LEU A 32 -30.82 -26.98 9.03
N LYS A 33 -31.15 -25.76 8.64
CA LYS A 33 -31.54 -25.37 7.25
C LYS A 33 -30.37 -25.53 6.25
N VAL A 34 -29.55 -26.58 6.41
CA VAL A 34 -28.36 -26.82 5.60
C VAL A 34 -28.72 -27.83 4.49
N GLN A 35 -28.81 -27.38 3.26
CA GLN A 35 -28.88 -28.29 2.13
C GLN A 35 -27.57 -29.08 1.97
N PRO A 36 -27.63 -30.39 1.72
CA PRO A 36 -26.45 -31.20 1.46
C PRO A 36 -25.86 -30.80 0.09
N GLY A 37 -24.84 -29.97 0.10
CA GLY A 37 -24.18 -29.55 -1.14
C GLY A 37 -23.49 -28.18 -1.05
N ASP A 38 -23.84 -27.32 -0.11
CA ASP A 38 -23.41 -25.95 -0.11
C ASP A 38 -22.20 -25.69 0.81
N THR A 39 -21.23 -26.60 0.83
CA THR A 39 -19.95 -26.46 1.56
C THR A 39 -18.87 -25.78 0.71
N THR A 40 -19.25 -25.19 -0.41
CA THR A 40 -18.30 -24.55 -1.32
C THR A 40 -17.94 -23.16 -0.80
N VAL A 41 -16.66 -22.92 -0.62
CA VAL A 41 -16.14 -21.58 -0.29
C VAL A 41 -16.52 -20.60 -1.39
N ARG A 42 -17.25 -19.55 -1.04
CA ARG A 42 -17.63 -18.47 -1.95
C ARG A 42 -16.61 -17.35 -1.87
N TYR A 43 -15.74 -17.30 -2.86
CA TYR A 43 -14.78 -16.22 -3.06
C TYR A 43 -14.76 -15.84 -4.53
N PRO A 44 -15.73 -15.01 -4.98
CA PRO A 44 -15.84 -14.61 -6.37
C PRO A 44 -14.61 -13.80 -6.81
N VAL A 45 -14.19 -13.98 -8.04
CA VAL A 45 -13.04 -13.25 -8.63
C VAL A 45 -13.25 -11.73 -8.58
N GLU A 46 -14.48 -11.26 -8.74
CA GLU A 46 -14.82 -9.84 -8.63
C GLU A 46 -14.53 -9.28 -7.22
N THR A 47 -14.85 -10.04 -6.17
CA THR A 47 -14.59 -9.63 -4.78
C THR A 47 -13.10 -9.74 -4.46
N GLU A 48 -12.42 -10.76 -4.99
CA GLU A 48 -10.96 -10.87 -4.91
C GLU A 48 -10.28 -9.65 -5.53
N ASN A 49 -10.71 -9.24 -6.73
CA ASN A 49 -10.17 -8.07 -7.41
C ASN A 49 -10.45 -6.76 -6.66
N LYS A 50 -11.66 -6.60 -6.09
CA LYS A 50 -11.99 -5.41 -5.27
C LYS A 50 -11.11 -5.33 -4.03
N LEU A 51 -10.93 -6.43 -3.31
CA LEU A 51 -10.05 -6.49 -2.16
C LEU A 51 -8.59 -6.19 -2.55
N HIS A 52 -8.12 -6.80 -3.64
CA HIS A 52 -6.77 -6.55 -4.15
C HIS A 52 -6.56 -5.08 -4.50
N LEU A 53 -7.50 -4.44 -5.20
CA LEU A 53 -7.42 -3.03 -5.56
C LEU A 53 -7.47 -2.12 -4.34
N ALA A 54 -8.35 -2.38 -3.37
CA ALA A 54 -8.45 -1.62 -2.12
C ALA A 54 -7.14 -1.64 -1.34
N VAL A 55 -6.52 -2.82 -1.20
CA VAL A 55 -5.22 -2.94 -0.51
C VAL A 55 -4.11 -2.23 -1.31
N ARG A 56 -4.08 -2.39 -2.63
CA ARG A 56 -3.07 -1.76 -3.50
C ARG A 56 -3.17 -0.23 -3.54
N SER A 57 -4.37 0.33 -3.40
CA SER A 57 -4.58 1.78 -3.26
C SER A 57 -4.39 2.29 -1.83
N GLY A 58 -4.07 1.41 -0.89
CA GLY A 58 -3.94 1.77 0.52
C GLY A 58 -5.28 2.08 1.20
N ASP A 59 -6.43 1.74 0.61
CA ASP A 59 -7.76 1.98 1.21
C ASP A 59 -8.11 0.89 2.23
N GLU A 60 -7.72 1.11 3.47
CA GLU A 60 -7.98 0.21 4.59
C GLU A 60 -9.48 0.03 4.86
N GLY A 61 -10.27 1.11 4.71
CA GLY A 61 -11.71 1.08 4.97
C GLY A 61 -12.45 0.17 4.00
N GLU A 62 -12.17 0.32 2.70
CA GLU A 62 -12.74 -0.53 1.66
C GLU A 62 -12.24 -1.97 1.78
N ALA A 63 -10.96 -2.19 2.07
CA ALA A 63 -10.40 -3.52 2.29
C ALA A 63 -11.11 -4.26 3.43
N CYS A 64 -11.32 -3.61 4.59
CA CYS A 64 -12.08 -4.16 5.70
C CYS A 64 -13.54 -4.46 5.32
N THR A 65 -14.19 -3.57 4.59
CA THR A 65 -15.57 -3.77 4.12
C THR A 65 -15.70 -5.02 3.25
N GLN A 66 -14.77 -5.24 2.33
CA GLN A 66 -14.74 -6.42 1.48
C GLN A 66 -14.46 -7.71 2.28
N ILE A 67 -13.55 -7.66 3.26
CA ILE A 67 -13.28 -8.79 4.16
C ILE A 67 -14.53 -9.17 4.96
N GLN A 68 -15.21 -8.18 5.55
CA GLN A 68 -16.43 -8.38 6.34
C GLN A 68 -17.56 -8.97 5.50
N ALA A 69 -17.75 -8.46 4.29
CA ALA A 69 -18.76 -9.00 3.36
C ALA A 69 -18.48 -10.46 3.01
N LEU A 70 -17.21 -10.81 2.71
CA LEU A 70 -16.79 -12.20 2.43
C LEU A 70 -17.00 -13.12 3.62
N MET A 71 -16.61 -12.69 4.81
CA MET A 71 -16.78 -13.49 6.04
C MET A 71 -18.25 -13.73 6.33
N ARG A 72 -19.10 -12.70 6.26
CA ARG A 72 -20.56 -12.82 6.47
C ARG A 72 -21.22 -13.75 5.45
N GLN A 73 -20.93 -13.58 4.15
CA GLN A 73 -21.50 -14.43 3.09
C GLN A 73 -21.16 -15.91 3.29
N ASN A 74 -19.95 -16.20 3.78
CA ASN A 74 -19.52 -17.58 4.00
C ASN A 74 -19.99 -18.15 5.37
N GLN A 75 -20.27 -17.30 6.35
CA GLN A 75 -20.93 -17.71 7.60
C GLN A 75 -22.35 -18.22 7.34
N GLU A 76 -23.11 -17.52 6.50
CA GLU A 76 -24.47 -17.90 6.12
C GLU A 76 -24.49 -19.27 5.39
N ASN A 77 -23.41 -19.66 4.73
CA ASN A 77 -23.26 -20.93 4.02
C ASN A 77 -22.77 -22.10 4.88
N TYR A 78 -22.64 -21.92 6.19
CA TYR A 78 -22.25 -22.99 7.14
C TYR A 78 -20.98 -23.75 6.73
N LEU A 79 -19.91 -23.05 6.35
CA LEU A 79 -18.65 -23.68 6.00
C LEU A 79 -18.10 -24.56 7.12
N SER A 80 -17.50 -25.68 6.74
CA SER A 80 -16.75 -26.51 7.67
C SER A 80 -15.53 -25.74 8.22
N PRO A 81 -14.97 -26.12 9.39
CA PRO A 81 -13.77 -25.50 9.90
C PRO A 81 -12.61 -25.47 8.89
N ALA A 82 -12.44 -26.56 8.13
CA ALA A 82 -11.44 -26.62 7.05
C ALA A 82 -11.77 -25.66 5.89
N GLY A 83 -13.05 -25.52 5.52
CA GLY A 83 -13.49 -24.56 4.52
C GLY A 83 -13.25 -23.12 4.95
N MET A 84 -13.47 -22.81 6.23
CA MET A 84 -13.21 -21.49 6.79
C MET A 84 -11.70 -21.18 6.82
N GLN A 85 -10.86 -22.15 7.23
CA GLN A 85 -9.40 -21.98 7.17
C GLN A 85 -8.91 -21.76 5.74
N PHE A 86 -9.48 -22.46 4.76
CA PHE A 86 -9.16 -22.25 3.35
C PHE A 86 -9.55 -20.86 2.87
N LEU A 87 -10.76 -20.37 3.21
CA LEU A 87 -11.20 -19.01 2.90
C LEU A 87 -10.25 -17.96 3.48
N VAL A 88 -9.94 -18.08 4.78
CA VAL A 88 -9.03 -17.16 5.48
C VAL A 88 -7.65 -17.15 4.81
N GLY A 89 -7.12 -18.32 4.45
CA GLY A 89 -5.86 -18.45 3.73
C GLY A 89 -5.88 -17.76 2.36
N LYS A 90 -6.99 -17.87 1.62
CA LYS A 90 -7.18 -17.19 0.34
C LYS A 90 -7.21 -15.66 0.51
N ILE A 91 -8.01 -15.15 1.46
CA ILE A 91 -8.09 -13.71 1.74
C ILE A 91 -6.72 -13.17 2.15
N MET A 92 -6.03 -13.85 3.07
CA MET A 92 -4.68 -13.49 3.49
C MET A 92 -3.70 -13.43 2.32
N SER A 93 -3.73 -14.45 1.43
CA SER A 93 -2.90 -14.48 0.22
C SER A 93 -3.18 -13.31 -0.72
N THR A 94 -4.45 -12.91 -0.89
CA THR A 94 -4.82 -11.75 -1.71
C THR A 94 -4.28 -10.45 -1.12
N ILE A 95 -4.38 -10.26 0.21
CA ILE A 95 -3.88 -9.08 0.91
C ILE A 95 -2.36 -8.97 0.75
N VAL A 96 -1.62 -10.05 1.04
CA VAL A 96 -0.15 -10.05 0.97
C VAL A 96 0.34 -9.82 -0.45
N ARG A 97 -0.29 -10.47 -1.45
CA ARG A 97 0.05 -10.29 -2.87
C ARG A 97 -0.21 -8.87 -3.35
N ALA A 98 -1.27 -8.20 -2.86
CA ALA A 98 -1.57 -6.82 -3.23
C ALA A 98 -0.52 -5.82 -2.72
N GLY A 99 0.12 -6.11 -1.60
CA GLY A 99 1.17 -5.28 -1.03
C GLY A 99 2.54 -5.39 -1.72
N GLU A 100 2.73 -6.35 -2.63
CA GLU A 100 3.91 -6.63 -3.48
C GLU A 100 5.31 -6.49 -2.83
N GLN A 101 5.42 -6.12 -1.56
CA GLN A 101 6.71 -5.76 -0.97
C GLN A 101 6.88 -6.24 0.47
N ARG A 102 8.10 -6.69 0.75
CA ARG A 102 8.70 -6.99 2.06
C ARG A 102 8.19 -8.27 2.73
N SER A 103 8.65 -9.41 2.20
CA SER A 103 8.56 -10.69 2.92
C SER A 103 9.26 -10.67 4.30
N ASP A 104 10.10 -9.69 4.56
CA ASP A 104 10.96 -9.59 5.74
C ASP A 104 10.45 -8.61 6.81
N ASP A 105 9.21 -8.10 6.70
CA ASP A 105 8.63 -7.22 7.71
C ASP A 105 8.16 -8.03 8.93
N PRO A 106 8.76 -7.84 10.12
CA PRO A 106 8.37 -8.58 11.34
C PRO A 106 6.92 -8.36 11.73
N GLU A 107 6.36 -7.16 11.52
CA GLU A 107 4.98 -6.84 11.84
C GLU A 107 4.01 -7.56 10.92
N LEU A 108 4.35 -7.67 9.63
CA LEU A 108 3.58 -8.44 8.66
C LEU A 108 3.54 -9.91 9.05
N ALA A 109 4.70 -10.50 9.42
CA ALA A 109 4.79 -11.88 9.85
C ALA A 109 3.98 -12.14 11.14
N GLU A 110 4.01 -11.23 12.11
CA GLU A 110 3.22 -11.33 13.32
C GLU A 110 1.71 -11.28 13.03
N ASN A 111 1.26 -10.37 12.17
CA ASN A 111 -0.14 -10.27 11.80
C ASN A 111 -0.62 -11.50 11.01
N GLN A 112 0.21 -12.08 10.13
CA GLN A 112 -0.08 -13.36 9.48
C GLN A 112 -0.24 -14.50 10.51
N ASN A 113 0.64 -14.58 11.50
CA ASN A 113 0.55 -15.57 12.57
C ASN A 113 -0.74 -15.40 13.39
N ARG A 114 -1.15 -14.18 13.69
CA ARG A 114 -2.43 -13.88 14.37
C ARG A 114 -3.64 -14.36 13.57
N VAL A 115 -3.63 -14.17 12.25
CA VAL A 115 -4.69 -14.70 11.36
C VAL A 115 -4.74 -16.21 11.43
N MET A 116 -3.61 -16.90 11.35
CA MET A 116 -3.54 -18.37 11.41
C MET A 116 -3.98 -18.91 12.78
N GLU A 117 -3.64 -18.23 13.86
CA GLU A 117 -4.05 -18.60 15.21
C GLU A 117 -5.57 -18.41 15.40
N ALA A 118 -6.14 -17.30 14.92
CA ALA A 118 -7.58 -17.08 14.94
C ALA A 118 -8.33 -18.18 14.14
N ALA A 119 -7.77 -18.57 12.98
CA ALA A 119 -8.34 -19.65 12.16
C ALA A 119 -8.29 -21.01 12.88
N ARG A 120 -7.25 -21.28 13.68
CA ARG A 120 -7.16 -22.51 14.49
C ARG A 120 -8.17 -22.52 15.64
N ARG A 121 -8.37 -21.38 16.29
CA ARG A 121 -9.34 -21.25 17.41
C ARG A 121 -10.80 -21.31 16.95
N GLY A 122 -11.06 -21.08 15.67
CA GLY A 122 -12.40 -21.19 15.08
C GLY A 122 -13.33 -20.00 15.36
N SER A 123 -12.86 -18.91 16.00
CA SER A 123 -13.66 -17.70 16.22
C SER A 123 -13.70 -16.86 14.96
N THR A 124 -14.87 -16.71 14.37
CA THR A 124 -15.06 -15.93 13.13
C THR A 124 -14.77 -14.46 13.34
N GLU A 125 -15.17 -13.89 14.47
CA GLU A 125 -14.89 -12.50 14.81
C GLU A 125 -13.39 -12.24 14.96
N ALA A 126 -12.66 -13.17 15.60
CA ALA A 126 -11.21 -13.07 15.72
C ALA A 126 -10.50 -13.17 14.37
N MET A 127 -10.99 -14.03 13.45
CA MET A 127 -10.48 -14.14 12.08
C MET A 127 -10.69 -12.85 11.31
N GLU A 128 -11.90 -12.29 11.36
CA GLU A 128 -12.24 -11.03 10.70
C GLU A 128 -11.36 -9.88 11.19
N GLN A 129 -11.27 -9.71 12.51
CA GLN A 129 -10.42 -8.69 13.11
C GLN A 129 -8.95 -8.85 12.75
N ALA A 130 -8.44 -10.08 12.74
CA ALA A 130 -7.05 -10.35 12.38
C ALA A 130 -6.77 -10.06 10.90
N LEU A 131 -7.70 -10.41 9.99
CA LEU A 131 -7.61 -10.11 8.56
C LEU A 131 -7.66 -8.59 8.30
N CYS A 132 -8.56 -7.86 8.98
CA CYS A 132 -8.63 -6.41 8.86
C CYS A 132 -7.35 -5.71 9.35
N ARG A 133 -6.77 -6.18 10.46
CA ARG A 133 -5.47 -5.65 10.93
C ARG A 133 -4.36 -5.91 9.91
N LEU A 134 -4.29 -7.13 9.38
CA LEU A 134 -3.32 -7.47 8.34
C LEU A 134 -3.48 -6.56 7.11
N ALA A 135 -4.72 -6.33 6.65
CA ALA A 135 -5.00 -5.40 5.55
C ALA A 135 -4.54 -3.97 5.89
N GLY A 136 -4.82 -3.48 7.10
CA GLY A 136 -4.37 -2.18 7.58
C GLY A 136 -2.85 -2.02 7.54
N THR A 137 -2.10 -2.99 8.08
CA THR A 137 -0.63 -2.98 8.02
C THR A 137 -0.12 -2.91 6.57
N VAL A 138 -0.68 -3.73 5.67
CA VAL A 138 -0.27 -3.71 4.26
C VAL A 138 -0.64 -2.40 3.58
N CYS A 139 -1.85 -1.86 3.80
CA CYS A 139 -2.28 -0.57 3.27
C CYS A 139 -1.38 0.58 3.74
N GLN A 140 -0.96 0.57 5.01
CA GLN A 140 -0.03 1.57 5.54
C GLN A 140 1.35 1.47 4.89
N ALA A 141 1.87 0.26 4.70
CA ALA A 141 3.14 0.03 4.02
C ALA A 141 3.11 0.51 2.55
N VAL A 142 2.00 0.26 1.83
CA VAL A 142 1.80 0.75 0.45
C VAL A 142 1.83 2.28 0.42
N ARG A 143 1.07 2.96 1.30
CA ARG A 143 1.05 4.42 1.38
C ARG A 143 2.42 5.02 1.72
N ALA A 144 3.14 4.40 2.65
CA ALA A 144 4.49 4.84 3.02
C ALA A 144 5.46 4.74 1.83
N SER A 145 5.42 3.63 1.09
CA SER A 145 6.25 3.42 -0.10
C SER A 145 5.95 4.43 -1.21
N GLU A 146 4.67 4.75 -1.45
CA GLU A 146 4.28 5.78 -2.43
C GLU A 146 4.75 7.19 -2.01
N GLN A 147 4.69 7.51 -0.72
CA GLN A 147 5.17 8.79 -0.19
C GLN A 147 6.70 8.90 -0.28
N GLU A 148 7.44 7.83 0.03
CA GLU A 148 8.89 7.77 -0.12
C GLU A 148 9.29 7.94 -1.59
N ALA A 149 8.66 7.23 -2.52
CA ALA A 149 8.92 7.35 -3.95
C ALA A 149 8.62 8.77 -4.48
N ALA A 150 7.53 9.38 -4.04
CA ALA A 150 7.19 10.76 -4.41
C ALA A 150 8.17 11.79 -3.82
N ALA A 151 8.68 11.55 -2.61
CA ALA A 151 9.69 12.41 -2.00
C ALA A 151 11.05 12.29 -2.70
N ASP A 152 11.44 11.07 -3.07
CA ASP A 152 12.68 10.79 -3.82
C ASP A 152 12.65 11.41 -5.22
N GLU A 153 11.54 11.30 -5.94
CA GLU A 153 11.36 11.95 -7.24
C GLU A 153 11.47 13.47 -7.15
N LYS A 154 10.84 14.07 -6.12
CA LYS A 154 10.99 15.51 -5.87
C LYS A 154 12.43 15.88 -5.57
N GLY A 155 13.09 15.16 -4.68
CA GLY A 155 14.50 15.39 -4.34
C GLY A 155 15.40 15.30 -5.57
N ARG A 156 15.20 14.28 -6.41
CA ARG A 156 15.98 14.07 -7.64
C ARG A 156 15.82 15.22 -8.62
N LEU A 157 14.60 15.64 -8.91
CA LEU A 157 14.36 16.78 -9.82
C LEU A 157 15.03 18.07 -9.34
N TYR A 158 15.03 18.33 -8.02
CA TYR A 158 15.72 19.48 -7.45
C TYR A 158 17.25 19.40 -7.68
N LEU A 159 17.86 18.24 -7.45
CA LEU A 159 19.28 18.03 -7.68
C LEU A 159 19.64 18.23 -9.15
N GLU A 160 18.85 17.67 -10.06
CA GLU A 160 19.03 17.84 -11.51
C GLU A 160 18.95 19.32 -11.93
N MET A 161 17.98 20.08 -11.38
CA MET A 161 17.88 21.52 -11.64
C MET A 161 19.10 22.30 -11.13
N ARG A 162 19.56 21.97 -9.93
CA ARG A 162 20.74 22.59 -9.34
C ARG A 162 22.00 22.32 -10.17
N ASP A 163 22.22 21.05 -10.52
CA ASP A 163 23.40 20.65 -11.29
C ASP A 163 23.37 21.26 -12.70
N TYR A 164 22.18 21.41 -13.31
CA TYR A 164 22.02 22.12 -14.56
C TYR A 164 22.40 23.60 -14.47
N ILE A 165 22.00 24.28 -13.37
CA ILE A 165 22.37 25.68 -13.13
C ILE A 165 23.89 25.81 -12.96
N GLU A 166 24.50 24.93 -12.16
CA GLU A 166 25.95 24.91 -11.95
C GLU A 166 26.74 24.63 -13.23
N ALA A 167 26.24 23.80 -14.11
CA ALA A 167 26.88 23.51 -15.41
C ALA A 167 26.72 24.65 -16.44
N ASN A 168 25.64 25.45 -16.32
CA ASN A 168 25.28 26.46 -17.33
C ASN A 168 25.29 27.90 -16.79
N TYR A 169 25.89 28.18 -15.61
CA TYR A 169 25.88 29.50 -14.99
C TYR A 169 26.49 30.63 -15.87
N SER A 170 27.41 30.25 -16.75
CA SER A 170 28.10 31.19 -17.69
C SER A 170 27.21 31.64 -18.85
N ASP A 171 26.10 30.92 -19.12
CA ASP A 171 25.16 31.30 -20.19
C ASP A 171 24.29 32.49 -19.70
N ALA A 172 24.47 33.65 -20.33
CA ALA A 172 23.70 34.87 -20.04
C ALA A 172 22.17 34.68 -20.23
N THR A 173 21.74 33.69 -21.02
CA THR A 173 20.33 33.37 -21.27
C THR A 173 19.71 32.45 -20.20
N LEU A 174 20.53 31.94 -19.29
CA LEU A 174 20.06 31.09 -18.19
C LEU A 174 19.09 31.84 -17.29
N ASN A 175 17.82 31.41 -17.31
CA ASN A 175 16.73 31.99 -16.53
C ASN A 175 15.63 30.93 -16.29
N VAL A 176 14.52 31.32 -15.65
CA VAL A 176 13.39 30.44 -15.37
C VAL A 176 12.82 29.78 -16.62
N ASN A 177 12.78 30.51 -17.77
CA ASN A 177 12.24 29.97 -19.02
C ASN A 177 13.18 28.92 -19.64
N ALA A 178 14.50 29.14 -19.58
CA ALA A 178 15.47 28.13 -20.03
C ALA A 178 15.35 26.81 -19.24
N LEU A 179 15.16 26.88 -17.91
CA LEU A 179 14.88 25.69 -17.12
C LEU A 179 13.52 25.08 -17.44
N SER A 180 12.50 25.92 -17.68
CA SER A 180 11.16 25.46 -18.09
C SER A 180 11.22 24.63 -19.37
N GLU A 181 11.96 25.07 -20.35
CA GLU A 181 12.17 24.37 -21.62
C GLU A 181 13.00 23.08 -21.44
N HIS A 182 14.10 23.19 -20.67
CA HIS A 182 14.99 22.04 -20.47
C HIS A 182 14.32 20.87 -19.72
N PHE A 183 13.53 21.19 -18.68
CA PHE A 183 12.87 20.17 -17.85
C PHE A 183 11.44 19.82 -18.33
N ASP A 184 10.99 20.42 -19.45
CA ASP A 184 9.62 20.23 -19.96
C ASP A 184 8.55 20.45 -18.88
N ARG A 185 8.69 21.56 -18.12
CA ARG A 185 7.79 21.94 -17.02
C ARG A 185 7.42 23.41 -17.12
N PRO A 186 6.17 23.79 -16.82
CA PRO A 186 5.76 25.20 -16.86
C PRO A 186 6.61 26.09 -15.96
N ALA A 187 7.01 27.29 -16.45
CA ALA A 187 7.85 28.22 -15.68
C ALA A 187 7.32 28.58 -14.28
N PRO A 188 5.98 28.75 -14.06
CA PRO A 188 5.44 28.92 -12.72
C PRO A 188 5.67 27.71 -11.79
N PHE A 189 5.63 26.52 -12.33
CA PHE A 189 5.93 25.29 -11.58
C PHE A 189 7.40 25.28 -11.19
N VAL A 190 8.33 25.46 -12.13
CA VAL A 190 9.79 25.47 -11.90
C VAL A 190 10.14 26.49 -10.81
N SER A 191 9.62 27.72 -10.93
CA SER A 191 9.90 28.80 -9.97
C SER A 191 9.41 28.47 -8.56
N ARG A 192 8.16 27.99 -8.42
CA ARG A 192 7.58 27.63 -7.12
C ARG A 192 8.29 26.43 -6.51
N TYR A 193 8.47 25.37 -7.31
CA TYR A 193 9.09 24.14 -6.88
C TYR A 193 10.53 24.37 -6.39
N PHE A 194 11.35 25.09 -7.16
CA PHE A 194 12.72 25.42 -6.75
C PHE A 194 12.76 26.21 -5.44
N LYS A 195 11.85 27.18 -5.28
CA LYS A 195 11.74 27.97 -4.05
C LYS A 195 11.34 27.11 -2.84
N GLU A 196 10.41 26.18 -3.02
CA GLU A 196 10.00 25.25 -1.95
C GLU A 196 11.17 24.37 -1.49
N MET A 197 11.98 23.87 -2.43
CA MET A 197 13.09 22.97 -2.13
C MET A 197 14.34 23.70 -1.61
N ASN A 198 14.65 24.88 -2.14
CA ASN A 198 15.89 25.62 -1.83
C ASN A 198 15.72 26.75 -0.79
N GLY A 199 14.47 27.14 -0.51
CA GLY A 199 14.17 28.28 0.37
C GLY A 199 14.35 29.66 -0.27
N THR A 200 15.08 29.76 -1.41
CA THR A 200 15.27 31.01 -2.16
C THR A 200 14.74 30.90 -3.57
N ASN A 201 14.39 32.03 -4.20
CA ASN A 201 13.89 31.97 -5.57
C ASN A 201 15.03 31.63 -6.56
N LEU A 202 14.63 31.02 -7.68
CA LEU A 202 15.55 30.52 -8.71
C LEU A 202 16.50 31.59 -9.24
N THR A 203 16.01 32.79 -9.51
CA THR A 203 16.83 33.91 -10.03
C THR A 203 17.90 34.32 -9.00
N GLN A 204 17.55 34.41 -7.74
CA GLN A 204 18.52 34.68 -6.68
C GLN A 204 19.58 33.58 -6.56
N TYR A 205 19.17 32.32 -6.73
CA TYR A 205 20.12 31.21 -6.72
C TYR A 205 21.11 31.28 -7.89
N ILE A 206 20.63 31.52 -9.11
CA ILE A 206 21.50 31.73 -10.31
C ILE A 206 22.50 32.86 -10.05
N HIS A 207 22.04 34.01 -9.54
CA HIS A 207 22.96 35.12 -9.22
C HIS A 207 23.98 34.75 -8.15
N LYS A 208 23.57 33.97 -7.13
CA LYS A 208 24.49 33.50 -6.09
C LYS A 208 25.60 32.63 -6.67
N VAL A 209 25.22 31.65 -7.52
CA VAL A 209 26.19 30.77 -8.21
C VAL A 209 27.15 31.58 -9.05
N ARG A 210 26.69 32.53 -9.85
CA ARG A 210 27.53 33.41 -10.66
C ARG A 210 28.51 34.22 -9.81
N LEU A 211 28.04 34.79 -8.70
CA LEU A 211 28.88 35.55 -7.77
C LEU A 211 29.94 34.69 -7.09
N GLU A 212 29.65 33.43 -6.80
CA GLU A 212 30.64 32.50 -6.23
C GLU A 212 31.77 32.24 -7.24
N HIS A 213 31.46 31.98 -8.50
CA HIS A 213 32.46 31.83 -9.57
C HIS A 213 33.21 33.11 -9.88
N VAL A 214 32.57 34.28 -9.82
CA VAL A 214 33.25 35.58 -9.94
C VAL A 214 34.32 35.76 -8.84
N LYS A 215 33.98 35.41 -7.60
CA LYS A 215 34.95 35.49 -6.48
C LYS A 215 36.13 34.56 -6.68
N GLU A 216 35.91 33.35 -7.14
CA GLU A 216 36.98 32.37 -7.39
C GLU A 216 37.95 32.89 -8.48
N LYS A 217 37.41 33.42 -9.60
CA LYS A 217 38.23 33.97 -10.70
C LYS A 217 38.97 35.23 -10.33
N LEU A 218 38.40 36.10 -9.46
CA LEU A 218 39.10 37.26 -8.92
C LEU A 218 40.29 36.84 -8.05
N LEU A 219 40.20 35.75 -7.33
CA LEU A 219 41.33 35.23 -6.55
C LEU A 219 42.45 34.63 -7.42
N GLN A 220 42.16 34.33 -8.70
CA GLN A 220 43.11 33.86 -9.70
C GLN A 220 43.72 34.98 -10.54
N ASP A 221 43.53 36.25 -10.16
CA ASP A 221 44.01 37.45 -10.87
C ASP A 221 43.52 37.56 -12.34
N GLU A 222 42.35 36.98 -12.66
CA GLU A 222 41.74 37.14 -13.98
C GLU A 222 41.26 38.59 -14.19
N LYS A 223 41.30 39.09 -15.43
CA LYS A 223 40.82 40.43 -15.76
C LYS A 223 39.29 40.51 -15.62
N LEU A 224 38.80 41.61 -15.03
CA LEU A 224 37.38 41.87 -14.79
C LEU A 224 36.51 41.74 -16.05
N GLU A 225 37.03 42.18 -17.21
CA GLU A 225 36.34 42.07 -18.50
C GLU A 225 36.12 40.60 -18.89
N THR A 226 37.14 39.76 -18.68
CA THR A 226 37.05 38.31 -18.96
C THR A 226 36.08 37.64 -17.99
N ILE A 227 36.13 37.99 -16.71
CA ILE A 227 35.24 37.46 -15.69
C ILE A 227 33.77 37.80 -16.01
N ALA A 228 33.48 39.04 -16.41
CA ALA A 228 32.12 39.46 -16.78
C ALA A 228 31.54 38.65 -17.95
N ILE A 229 32.35 38.30 -18.95
CA ILE A 229 31.94 37.51 -20.10
C ILE A 229 31.77 36.03 -19.73
N THR A 230 32.65 35.50 -18.86
CA THR A 230 32.68 34.06 -18.53
C THR A 230 31.76 33.65 -17.38
N CYS A 231 31.20 34.60 -16.63
CA CYS A 231 30.28 34.32 -15.52
C CYS A 231 28.82 34.71 -15.85
N GLY A 232 28.50 35.19 -17.05
CA GLY A 232 27.14 35.50 -17.48
C GLY A 232 26.63 36.80 -16.88
#